data_2fbda0963106fc25991f8da54c5fe5f4
#
_entry.id   2fbda0963106fc25991f8da54c5fe5f4
#
_cell.length_a   1.000
_cell.length_b   1.000
_cell.length_c   1.000
_cell.angle_alpha   90.00
_cell.angle_beta   90.00
_cell.angle_gamma   90.00
#
_symmetry.space_group_name_H-M   'P 1'
#
loop_
_entity.id
_entity.type
_entity.pdbx_description
1 polymer ?
#
loop_
_entity_poly.entity_id
_entity_poly.type
_entity_poly.pdbx_seq_one_letter_code
_entity_poly.pdbx_strand_id
1 'polypeptide(L)'
;LFNIQTRPPIGEKKEIDPTKEKDAMNSLQEMIGLNNLKQSIAEHLNYVKLLAARKRAGLKASIPPLHMVFTGNPGTGKTTVADFIGEIFHKMGLLEKGHVIRTDRSKLVGKWLGETEQKTEAAIEAAKGGVLFIDEAYSLFTNDKDGDKRDFGNRVIETLLPKLSDDNFGTIVILAGYPAEMKLLLESNPGLQSRFPFTFHFEDYSPEELLEIADLTIQREGYEITDSARQTLLELIKKDHRNRDRHFGNAR
;
A
#
# COMPACT_ATOMS: atom_id res chain seq x y z
N LEU A 1 37.86 11.46 -29.87
CA LEU A 1 36.69 11.89 -30.62
C LEU A 1 35.50 11.10 -30.10
N PHE A 2 34.81 11.67 -29.12
CA PHE A 2 33.57 11.09 -28.57
C PHE A 2 32.41 11.57 -29.41
N ASN A 3 31.74 10.65 -30.06
CA ASN A 3 30.54 10.92 -30.85
C ASN A 3 29.34 10.97 -29.90
N ILE A 4 28.90 12.17 -29.52
CA ILE A 4 27.68 12.39 -28.75
C ILE A 4 26.51 12.35 -29.73
N GLN A 5 25.81 11.23 -29.80
CA GLN A 5 24.52 11.18 -30.48
C GLN A 5 23.47 11.92 -29.62
N THR A 6 22.96 13.00 -30.20
CA THR A 6 21.86 13.80 -29.64
C THR A 6 20.60 12.93 -29.51
N ARG A 7 20.01 12.92 -28.31
CA ARG A 7 18.68 12.33 -28.06
C ARG A 7 17.65 12.92 -29.07
N PRO A 8 16.77 12.07 -29.64
CA PRO A 8 15.62 12.58 -30.37
C PRO A 8 14.69 13.36 -29.42
N PRO A 9 13.89 14.31 -29.92
CA PRO A 9 13.01 15.14 -29.11
C PRO A 9 11.96 14.28 -28.44
N ILE A 10 11.61 14.66 -27.20
CA ILE A 10 10.55 14.05 -26.40
C ILE A 10 9.26 14.10 -27.23
N GLY A 11 8.91 12.96 -27.81
CA GLY A 11 7.70 12.80 -28.62
C GLY A 11 6.46 12.74 -27.72
N GLU A 12 5.48 13.45 -28.18
CA GLU A 12 4.02 13.38 -28.00
C GLU A 12 3.47 12.44 -26.91
N LYS A 13 2.67 13.02 -26.03
CA LYS A 13 1.75 12.28 -25.14
C LYS A 13 1.00 11.25 -25.99
N LYS A 14 1.36 9.97 -25.84
CA LYS A 14 0.51 8.89 -26.32
C LYS A 14 -0.82 9.01 -25.60
N GLU A 15 -1.88 9.26 -26.33
CA GLU A 15 -3.26 9.07 -25.85
C GLU A 15 -3.37 7.65 -25.31
N ILE A 16 -3.79 7.56 -24.06
CA ILE A 16 -4.07 6.27 -23.40
C ILE A 16 -5.30 5.70 -24.11
N ASP A 17 -5.09 4.61 -24.85
CA ASP A 17 -6.16 3.86 -25.49
C ASP A 17 -7.08 3.26 -24.39
N PRO A 18 -8.34 3.71 -24.26
CA PRO A 18 -9.24 3.25 -23.22
C PRO A 18 -9.62 1.77 -23.32
N THR A 19 -9.24 1.08 -24.39
CA THR A 19 -9.55 -0.34 -24.62
C THR A 19 -8.55 -1.30 -23.95
N LYS A 20 -7.51 -0.80 -23.29
CA LYS A 20 -6.46 -1.60 -22.60
C LYS A 20 -6.40 -1.40 -21.09
N GLU A 21 -7.48 -1.00 -20.43
CA GLU A 21 -7.53 -1.07 -18.98
C GLU A 21 -7.49 -2.54 -18.53
N LYS A 22 -6.28 -3.03 -18.22
CA LYS A 22 -6.14 -4.27 -17.46
C LYS A 22 -7.00 -4.15 -16.20
N ASP A 23 -7.91 -5.10 -16.02
CA ASP A 23 -8.69 -5.14 -14.80
C ASP A 23 -7.73 -5.21 -13.60
N ALA A 24 -7.89 -4.33 -12.60
CA ALA A 24 -7.03 -4.28 -11.42
C ALA A 24 -6.93 -5.63 -10.69
N MET A 25 -8.00 -6.45 -10.77
CA MET A 25 -7.98 -7.80 -10.24
C MET A 25 -7.01 -8.69 -11.03
N ASN A 26 -7.01 -8.60 -12.36
CA ASN A 26 -6.07 -9.34 -13.20
C ASN A 26 -4.63 -8.86 -12.95
N SER A 27 -4.43 -7.55 -12.83
CA SER A 27 -3.12 -6.97 -12.49
C SER A 27 -2.59 -7.45 -11.14
N LEU A 28 -3.46 -7.57 -10.12
CA LEU A 28 -3.10 -8.17 -8.84
C LEU A 28 -2.73 -9.65 -8.99
N GLN A 29 -3.46 -10.42 -9.80
CA GLN A 29 -3.16 -11.84 -10.04
C GLN A 29 -1.87 -12.05 -10.85
N GLU A 30 -1.54 -11.11 -11.74
CA GLU A 30 -0.32 -11.12 -12.55
C GLU A 30 0.94 -10.68 -11.79
N MET A 31 0.83 -10.14 -10.57
CA MET A 31 2.01 -9.85 -9.75
C MET A 31 2.82 -11.13 -9.54
N ILE A 32 4.14 -11.00 -9.57
CA ILE A 32 5.02 -12.14 -9.27
C ILE A 32 4.88 -12.50 -7.79
N GLY A 33 4.86 -13.79 -7.48
CA GLY A 33 4.79 -14.30 -6.11
C GLY A 33 3.52 -13.91 -5.35
N LEU A 34 3.67 -13.70 -4.04
CA LEU A 34 2.63 -13.25 -3.12
C LEU A 34 1.34 -14.09 -3.14
N ASN A 35 1.45 -15.42 -3.37
CA ASN A 35 0.29 -16.29 -3.59
C ASN A 35 -0.68 -16.31 -2.40
N ASN A 36 -0.16 -16.39 -1.16
CA ASN A 36 -0.97 -16.37 0.05
C ASN A 36 -1.70 -15.02 0.23
N LEU A 37 -1.03 -13.92 -0.08
CA LEU A 37 -1.61 -12.58 -0.06
C LEU A 37 -2.75 -12.45 -1.08
N LYS A 38 -2.53 -12.87 -2.34
CA LYS A 38 -3.54 -12.83 -3.41
C LYS A 38 -4.78 -13.62 -3.04
N GLN A 39 -4.60 -14.82 -2.47
CA GLN A 39 -5.70 -15.63 -1.99
C GLN A 39 -6.47 -14.92 -0.87
N SER A 40 -5.79 -14.41 0.15
CA SER A 40 -6.41 -13.69 1.28
C SER A 40 -7.18 -12.45 0.83
N ILE A 41 -6.63 -11.69 -0.13
CA ILE A 41 -7.32 -10.55 -0.73
C ILE A 41 -8.57 -11.01 -1.50
N ALA A 42 -8.47 -12.06 -2.31
CA ALA A 42 -9.60 -12.58 -3.07
C ALA A 42 -10.74 -13.06 -2.16
N GLU A 43 -10.42 -13.76 -1.08
CA GLU A 43 -11.38 -14.20 -0.07
C GLU A 43 -12.07 -13.00 0.59
N HIS A 44 -11.30 -11.98 0.98
CA HIS A 44 -11.82 -10.75 1.57
C HIS A 44 -12.76 -10.02 0.60
N LEU A 45 -12.35 -9.84 -0.67
CA LEU A 45 -13.17 -9.20 -1.69
C LEU A 45 -14.48 -9.96 -1.95
N ASN A 46 -14.44 -11.29 -1.98
CA ASN A 46 -15.64 -12.12 -2.13
C ASN A 46 -16.58 -11.97 -0.93
N TYR A 47 -16.05 -11.92 0.28
CA TYR A 47 -16.83 -11.65 1.49
C TYR A 47 -17.54 -10.29 1.43
N VAL A 48 -16.81 -9.23 1.06
CA VAL A 48 -17.37 -7.88 0.93
C VAL A 48 -18.42 -7.82 -0.19
N LYS A 49 -18.16 -8.46 -1.35
CA LYS A 49 -19.14 -8.57 -2.44
C LYS A 49 -20.44 -9.23 -1.97
N LEU A 50 -20.36 -10.32 -1.22
CA LEU A 50 -21.52 -11.01 -0.66
C LEU A 50 -22.33 -10.09 0.26
N LEU A 51 -21.68 -9.38 1.18
CA LEU A 51 -22.36 -8.45 2.10
C LEU A 51 -23.01 -7.29 1.35
N ALA A 52 -22.32 -6.71 0.36
CA ALA A 52 -22.88 -5.65 -0.49
C ALA A 52 -24.10 -6.13 -1.29
N ALA A 53 -24.06 -7.34 -1.84
CA ALA A 53 -25.19 -7.94 -2.54
C ALA A 53 -26.39 -8.17 -1.61
N ARG A 54 -26.17 -8.67 -0.40
CA ARG A 54 -27.22 -8.85 0.61
C ARG A 54 -27.87 -7.51 0.98
N LYS A 55 -27.06 -6.47 1.20
CA LYS A 55 -27.56 -5.11 1.51
C LYS A 55 -28.43 -4.57 0.37
N ARG A 56 -28.00 -4.73 -0.91
CA ARG A 56 -28.81 -4.33 -2.09
C ARG A 56 -30.12 -5.09 -2.22
N ALA A 57 -30.14 -6.36 -1.79
CA ALA A 57 -31.36 -7.20 -1.77
C ALA A 57 -32.29 -6.89 -0.58
N GLY A 58 -32.02 -5.85 0.22
CA GLY A 58 -32.83 -5.50 1.40
C GLY A 58 -32.67 -6.44 2.59
N LEU A 59 -31.71 -7.36 2.56
CA LEU A 59 -31.41 -8.27 3.66
C LEU A 59 -30.57 -7.57 4.73
N LYS A 60 -30.75 -7.98 5.99
CA LYS A 60 -29.86 -7.51 7.07
C LYS A 60 -28.40 -7.92 6.77
N ALA A 61 -27.59 -6.97 6.43
CA ALA A 61 -26.15 -7.12 6.28
C ALA A 61 -25.45 -5.83 6.72
N SER A 62 -24.48 -5.95 7.60
CA SER A 62 -23.56 -4.87 7.96
C SER A 62 -22.24 -5.13 7.26
N ILE A 63 -21.75 -4.14 6.52
CA ILE A 63 -20.40 -4.20 5.96
C ILE A 63 -19.46 -3.75 7.10
N PRO A 64 -18.48 -4.57 7.52
CA PRO A 64 -17.52 -4.14 8.53
C PRO A 64 -16.68 -2.98 8.02
N PRO A 65 -15.95 -2.25 8.90
CA PRO A 65 -14.96 -1.29 8.46
C PRO A 65 -14.00 -1.92 7.45
N LEU A 66 -13.80 -1.26 6.29
CA LEU A 66 -12.95 -1.78 5.21
C LEU A 66 -11.50 -1.30 5.34
N HIS A 67 -11.14 -0.72 6.49
CA HIS A 67 -9.77 -0.30 6.75
C HIS A 67 -8.86 -1.51 6.95
N MET A 68 -7.61 -1.39 6.51
CA MET A 68 -6.69 -2.52 6.42
C MET A 68 -5.33 -2.19 7.00
N VAL A 69 -4.62 -3.24 7.43
CA VAL A 69 -3.21 -3.17 7.81
C VAL A 69 -2.40 -4.00 6.82
N PHE A 70 -1.36 -3.38 6.23
CA PHE A 70 -0.41 -4.03 5.35
C PHE A 70 0.92 -4.21 6.09
N THR A 71 1.32 -5.45 6.34
CA THR A 71 2.56 -5.76 7.04
C THR A 71 3.57 -6.44 6.12
N GLY A 72 4.84 -6.13 6.28
CA GLY A 72 5.93 -6.75 5.51
C GLY A 72 7.11 -5.81 5.31
N ASN A 73 8.22 -6.36 4.84
CA ASN A 73 9.45 -5.63 4.57
C ASN A 73 9.30 -4.61 3.43
N PRO A 74 10.22 -3.63 3.28
CA PRO A 74 10.24 -2.70 2.16
C PRO A 74 10.33 -3.43 0.82
N GLY A 75 9.77 -2.84 -0.25
CA GLY A 75 9.86 -3.39 -1.60
C GLY A 75 9.05 -4.66 -1.87
N THR A 76 8.14 -5.06 -0.97
CA THR A 76 7.26 -6.22 -1.16
C THR A 76 5.97 -5.94 -1.92
N GLY A 77 5.78 -4.71 -2.42
CA GLY A 77 4.63 -4.36 -3.27
C GLY A 77 3.43 -3.77 -2.52
N LYS A 78 3.53 -3.42 -1.22
CA LYS A 78 2.42 -2.87 -0.42
C LYS A 78 1.70 -1.70 -1.10
N THR A 79 2.47 -0.73 -1.59
CA THR A 79 1.93 0.47 -2.25
C THR A 79 1.22 0.13 -3.56
N THR A 80 1.77 -0.80 -4.36
CA THR A 80 1.18 -1.25 -5.62
C THR A 80 -0.16 -1.96 -5.38
N VAL A 81 -0.20 -2.82 -4.37
CA VAL A 81 -1.45 -3.52 -4.00
C VAL A 81 -2.50 -2.54 -3.48
N ALA A 82 -2.09 -1.48 -2.76
CA ALA A 82 -3.04 -0.44 -2.32
C ALA A 82 -3.72 0.27 -3.51
N ASP A 83 -2.99 0.52 -4.62
CA ASP A 83 -3.56 1.08 -5.84
C ASP A 83 -4.62 0.14 -6.44
N PHE A 84 -4.32 -1.16 -6.52
CA PHE A 84 -5.28 -2.16 -7.03
C PHE A 84 -6.51 -2.25 -6.13
N ILE A 85 -6.35 -2.23 -4.82
CA ILE A 85 -7.47 -2.23 -3.85
C ILE A 85 -8.38 -1.02 -4.08
N GLY A 86 -7.82 0.18 -4.23
CA GLY A 86 -8.58 1.39 -4.51
C GLY A 86 -9.44 1.26 -5.77
N GLU A 87 -8.85 0.78 -6.86
CA GLU A 87 -9.54 0.57 -8.13
C GLU A 87 -10.61 -0.52 -8.03
N ILE A 88 -10.30 -1.66 -7.38
CA ILE A 88 -11.24 -2.76 -7.20
C ILE A 88 -12.47 -2.30 -6.39
N PHE A 89 -12.27 -1.59 -5.28
CA PHE A 89 -13.39 -1.10 -4.48
C PHE A 89 -14.21 -0.03 -5.18
N HIS A 90 -13.57 0.79 -6.03
CA HIS A 90 -14.29 1.71 -6.91
C HIS A 90 -15.19 0.95 -7.89
N LYS A 91 -14.67 -0.05 -8.61
CA LYS A 91 -15.45 -0.90 -9.52
C LYS A 91 -16.57 -1.68 -8.82
N MET A 92 -16.38 -2.01 -7.55
CA MET A 92 -17.43 -2.61 -6.71
C MET A 92 -18.51 -1.61 -6.26
N GLY A 93 -18.32 -0.31 -6.49
CA GLY A 93 -19.21 0.76 -6.05
C GLY A 93 -19.14 1.04 -4.54
N LEU A 94 -18.04 0.69 -3.91
CA LEU A 94 -17.75 0.93 -2.48
C LEU A 94 -16.95 2.22 -2.26
N LEU A 95 -16.21 2.67 -3.27
CA LEU A 95 -15.53 3.94 -3.31
C LEU A 95 -16.02 4.77 -4.50
N GLU A 96 -16.09 6.08 -4.33
CA GLU A 96 -16.54 7.00 -5.38
C GLU A 96 -15.49 7.14 -6.50
N LYS A 97 -14.20 7.23 -6.14
CA LYS A 97 -13.10 7.53 -7.08
C LYS A 97 -12.02 6.45 -7.14
N GLY A 98 -11.71 5.81 -6.02
CA GLY A 98 -10.71 4.75 -5.93
C GLY A 98 -9.24 5.17 -6.05
N HIS A 99 -8.94 6.48 -6.11
CA HIS A 99 -7.56 6.99 -6.10
C HIS A 99 -6.88 6.74 -4.75
N VAL A 100 -5.55 6.76 -4.74
CA VAL A 100 -4.75 6.52 -3.52
C VAL A 100 -3.91 7.75 -3.19
N ILE A 101 -4.14 8.31 -2.02
CA ILE A 101 -3.29 9.34 -1.44
C ILE A 101 -2.26 8.68 -0.53
N ARG A 102 -0.98 8.85 -0.89
CA ARG A 102 0.15 8.26 -0.16
C ARG A 102 0.78 9.29 0.76
N THR A 103 0.86 8.91 2.02
CA THR A 103 1.42 9.76 3.06
C THR A 103 2.28 8.95 4.03
N ASP A 104 3.00 9.66 4.87
CA ASP A 104 3.85 9.14 5.92
C ASP A 104 3.88 10.13 7.09
N ARG A 105 4.60 9.77 8.17
CA ARG A 105 4.75 10.65 9.34
C ARG A 105 5.18 12.06 8.96
N SER A 106 6.13 12.23 8.05
CA SER A 106 6.73 13.53 7.70
C SER A 106 5.72 14.51 7.09
N LYS A 107 4.74 13.98 6.37
CA LYS A 107 3.66 14.75 5.75
C LYS A 107 2.49 15.03 6.68
N LEU A 108 2.25 14.17 7.67
CA LEU A 108 1.12 14.26 8.59
C LEU A 108 1.46 15.04 9.85
N VAL A 109 2.68 14.91 10.38
CA VAL A 109 3.07 15.56 11.64
C VAL A 109 3.56 16.98 11.39
N GLY A 110 3.03 17.91 12.15
CA GLY A 110 3.43 19.32 12.16
C GLY A 110 4.51 19.62 13.19
N LYS A 111 5.11 20.78 13.08
CA LYS A 111 6.10 21.30 14.04
C LYS A 111 5.46 22.11 15.18
N TRP A 112 4.26 22.60 14.94
CA TRP A 112 3.54 23.49 15.85
C TRP A 112 2.22 22.88 16.30
N LEU A 113 1.72 23.34 17.45
CA LEU A 113 0.43 22.90 17.99
C LEU A 113 -0.71 23.21 16.98
N GLY A 114 -1.56 22.22 16.69
CA GLY A 114 -2.67 22.33 15.74
C GLY A 114 -2.29 22.07 14.27
N GLU A 115 -1.01 22.07 13.93
CA GLU A 115 -0.56 21.83 12.54
C GLU A 115 -0.74 20.37 12.12
N THR A 116 -0.55 19.43 13.06
CA THR A 116 -0.73 17.99 12.80
C THR A 116 -2.18 17.68 12.46
N GLU A 117 -3.13 18.21 13.20
CA GLU A 117 -4.55 18.03 12.97
C GLU A 117 -4.93 18.58 11.58
N GLN A 118 -4.47 19.79 11.23
CA GLN A 118 -4.74 20.41 9.93
C GLN A 118 -4.16 19.60 8.77
N LYS A 119 -2.91 19.13 8.89
CA LYS A 119 -2.27 18.27 7.86
C LYS A 119 -2.98 16.92 7.71
N THR A 120 -3.39 16.33 8.83
CA THR A 120 -4.12 15.07 8.82
C THR A 120 -5.49 15.25 8.17
N GLU A 121 -6.24 16.29 8.50
CA GLU A 121 -7.52 16.58 7.87
C GLU A 121 -7.39 16.88 6.38
N ALA A 122 -6.35 17.62 5.97
CA ALA A 122 -6.07 17.86 4.57
C ALA A 122 -5.77 16.55 3.78
N ALA A 123 -5.02 15.61 4.38
CA ALA A 123 -4.75 14.32 3.77
C ALA A 123 -6.03 13.45 3.67
N ILE A 124 -6.88 13.48 4.69
CA ILE A 124 -8.19 12.81 4.69
C ILE A 124 -9.08 13.38 3.59
N GLU A 125 -9.20 14.70 3.47
CA GLU A 125 -10.03 15.32 2.44
C GLU A 125 -9.49 15.05 1.03
N ALA A 126 -8.17 15.05 0.84
CA ALA A 126 -7.55 14.66 -0.43
C ALA A 126 -7.86 13.21 -0.81
N ALA A 127 -8.00 12.31 0.17
CA ALA A 127 -8.29 10.89 -0.03
C ALA A 127 -9.79 10.58 -0.16
N LYS A 128 -10.66 11.56 -0.02
CA LYS A 128 -12.11 11.37 -0.03
C LYS A 128 -12.62 10.70 -1.29
N GLY A 129 -13.37 9.63 -1.10
CA GLY A 129 -13.86 8.75 -2.17
C GLY A 129 -12.82 7.73 -2.68
N GLY A 130 -11.65 7.67 -2.03
CA GLY A 130 -10.55 6.80 -2.39
C GLY A 130 -9.88 6.14 -1.18
N VAL A 131 -8.57 5.99 -1.24
CA VAL A 131 -7.75 5.33 -0.21
C VAL A 131 -6.74 6.31 0.35
N LEU A 132 -6.65 6.39 1.68
CA LEU A 132 -5.55 7.03 2.40
C LEU A 132 -4.54 5.94 2.81
N PHE A 133 -3.40 5.90 2.16
CA PHE A 133 -2.31 4.97 2.46
C PHE A 133 -1.25 5.67 3.32
N ILE A 134 -1.05 5.17 4.54
CA ILE A 134 -0.07 5.71 5.49
C ILE A 134 1.08 4.71 5.61
N ASP A 135 2.22 5.07 5.02
CA ASP A 135 3.42 4.24 5.09
C ASP A 135 4.16 4.43 6.42
N GLU A 136 4.83 3.38 6.87
CA GLU A 136 5.54 3.36 8.16
C GLU A 136 4.68 3.91 9.31
N ALA A 137 3.38 3.52 9.33
CA ALA A 137 2.40 4.05 10.25
C ALA A 137 2.77 3.84 11.74
N TYR A 138 3.57 2.84 12.06
CA TYR A 138 4.12 2.63 13.39
C TYR A 138 4.93 3.83 13.90
N SER A 139 5.51 4.62 13.01
CA SER A 139 6.26 5.82 13.36
C SER A 139 5.37 6.94 13.96
N LEU A 140 4.05 6.84 13.80
CA LEU A 140 3.08 7.75 14.44
C LEU A 140 2.91 7.46 15.93
N PHE A 141 3.31 6.27 16.39
CA PHE A 141 3.21 5.88 17.78
C PHE A 141 4.57 6.01 18.47
N THR A 142 4.66 6.86 19.45
CA THR A 142 5.80 6.98 20.36
C THR A 142 5.35 6.57 21.75
N ASN A 143 6.04 5.59 22.31
CA ASN A 143 5.91 5.28 23.73
C ASN A 143 6.60 6.42 24.51
N ASP A 144 5.83 7.23 25.21
CA ASP A 144 6.29 8.36 26.04
C ASP A 144 7.20 7.94 27.23
N LYS A 145 8.09 6.95 27.03
CA LYS A 145 9.05 6.59 28.07
C LYS A 145 10.12 7.65 28.32
N ASP A 146 10.34 8.54 27.35
CA ASP A 146 11.39 9.56 27.41
C ASP A 146 10.89 10.98 27.73
N GLY A 147 9.57 11.16 28.01
CA GLY A 147 9.03 12.42 28.53
C GLY A 147 9.10 13.62 27.57
N ASP A 148 9.40 13.42 26.29
CA ASP A 148 9.36 14.49 25.30
C ASP A 148 7.91 14.77 24.87
N LYS A 149 7.26 15.68 25.60
CA LYS A 149 5.86 16.13 25.38
C LYS A 149 5.60 16.77 24.01
N ARG A 150 6.58 16.78 23.09
CA ARG A 150 6.50 17.44 21.77
C ARG A 150 6.26 16.47 20.62
N ASP A 151 6.06 15.18 20.88
CA ASP A 151 5.75 14.26 19.80
C ASP A 151 4.26 14.30 19.44
N PHE A 152 3.96 14.89 18.28
CA PHE A 152 2.60 15.06 17.79
C PHE A 152 2.12 13.86 16.93
N GLY A 153 2.84 12.74 16.86
CA GLY A 153 2.45 11.57 16.08
C GLY A 153 1.12 10.99 16.52
N ASN A 154 0.88 10.89 17.83
CA ASN A 154 -0.38 10.38 18.39
C ASN A 154 -1.60 11.23 17.99
N ARG A 155 -1.41 12.55 17.70
CA ARG A 155 -2.48 13.43 17.23
C ARG A 155 -3.05 13.02 15.88
N VAL A 156 -2.23 12.41 15.01
CA VAL A 156 -2.72 11.84 13.75
C VAL A 156 -3.75 10.76 14.02
N ILE A 157 -3.46 9.85 14.96
CA ILE A 157 -4.35 8.75 15.33
C ILE A 157 -5.63 9.30 15.98
N GLU A 158 -5.50 10.26 16.89
CA GLU A 158 -6.63 10.92 17.56
C GLU A 158 -7.55 11.64 16.55
N THR A 159 -6.99 12.24 15.50
CA THR A 159 -7.75 12.89 14.42
C THR A 159 -8.44 11.89 13.50
N LEU A 160 -7.80 10.75 13.21
CA LEU A 160 -8.33 9.70 12.35
C LEU A 160 -9.47 8.91 13.02
N LEU A 161 -9.32 8.52 14.29
CA LEU A 161 -10.23 7.59 14.98
C LEU A 161 -11.72 7.97 14.88
N PRO A 162 -12.14 9.22 15.11
CA PRO A 162 -13.54 9.60 14.96
C PRO A 162 -14.06 9.41 13.53
N LYS A 163 -13.22 9.70 12.53
CA LYS A 163 -13.56 9.58 11.10
C LYS A 163 -13.74 8.11 10.68
N LEU A 164 -12.86 7.21 11.17
CA LEU A 164 -12.92 5.77 10.91
C LEU A 164 -14.20 5.11 11.44
N SER A 165 -14.92 5.77 12.33
CA SER A 165 -16.17 5.29 12.92
C SER A 165 -17.41 5.82 12.23
N ASP A 166 -17.25 6.73 11.28
CA ASP A 166 -18.35 7.32 10.54
C ASP A 166 -18.66 6.48 9.29
N ASP A 167 -19.87 5.90 9.22
CA ASP A 167 -20.32 5.11 8.08
C ASP A 167 -20.34 5.91 6.76
N ASN A 168 -20.36 7.25 6.84
CA ASN A 168 -20.35 8.16 5.68
C ASN A 168 -18.93 8.66 5.35
N PHE A 169 -17.90 8.13 5.99
CA PHE A 169 -16.52 8.57 5.79
C PHE A 169 -16.08 8.48 4.32
N GLY A 170 -16.54 7.44 3.62
CA GLY A 170 -16.32 7.28 2.17
C GLY A 170 -14.85 7.13 1.76
N THR A 171 -13.96 6.85 2.70
CA THR A 171 -12.51 6.70 2.49
C THR A 171 -12.03 5.43 3.19
N ILE A 172 -11.22 4.63 2.51
CA ILE A 172 -10.56 3.49 3.13
C ILE A 172 -9.17 3.94 3.59
N VAL A 173 -8.82 3.58 4.83
CA VAL A 173 -7.47 3.83 5.37
C VAL A 173 -6.69 2.52 5.36
N ILE A 174 -5.47 2.57 4.83
CA ILE A 174 -4.51 1.47 4.86
C ILE A 174 -3.29 1.92 5.65
N LEU A 175 -3.01 1.23 6.75
CA LEU A 175 -1.80 1.43 7.55
C LEU A 175 -0.75 0.41 7.11
N ALA A 176 0.44 0.86 6.73
CA ALA A 176 1.52 -0.03 6.28
C ALA A 176 2.76 0.08 7.17
N GLY A 177 3.47 -1.03 7.34
CA GLY A 177 4.71 -1.04 8.11
C GLY A 177 5.25 -2.45 8.40
N TYR A 178 6.25 -2.53 9.26
CA TYR A 178 6.84 -3.79 9.71
C TYR A 178 5.88 -4.56 10.63
N PRO A 179 5.84 -5.90 10.54
CA PRO A 179 4.86 -6.70 11.28
C PRO A 179 4.87 -6.49 12.79
N ALA A 180 6.06 -6.50 13.40
CA ALA A 180 6.19 -6.36 14.86
C ALA A 180 5.77 -4.96 15.33
N GLU A 181 6.21 -3.93 14.64
CA GLU A 181 5.91 -2.54 14.95
C GLU A 181 4.44 -2.21 14.73
N MET A 182 3.83 -2.73 13.65
CA MET A 182 2.39 -2.56 13.38
C MET A 182 1.53 -3.24 14.44
N LYS A 183 1.95 -4.41 14.93
CA LYS A 183 1.28 -5.08 16.05
C LYS A 183 1.27 -4.19 17.29
N LEU A 184 2.41 -3.61 17.66
CA LEU A 184 2.52 -2.70 18.80
C LEU A 184 1.64 -1.45 18.62
N LEU A 185 1.59 -0.87 17.42
CA LEU A 185 0.70 0.25 17.10
C LEU A 185 -0.76 -0.09 17.34
N LEU A 186 -1.23 -1.25 16.85
CA LEU A 186 -2.63 -1.68 17.03
C LEU A 186 -2.96 -1.98 18.49
N GLU A 187 -2.04 -2.62 19.21
CA GLU A 187 -2.21 -2.95 20.62
C GLU A 187 -2.18 -1.70 21.53
N SER A 188 -1.55 -0.62 21.09
CA SER A 188 -1.48 0.63 21.85
C SER A 188 -2.83 1.33 21.99
N ASN A 189 -3.77 1.07 21.09
CA ASN A 189 -5.08 1.72 21.08
C ASN A 189 -6.18 0.73 20.65
N PRO A 190 -7.05 0.30 21.60
CA PRO A 190 -8.17 -0.61 21.31
C PRO A 190 -9.12 -0.09 20.22
N GLY A 191 -9.19 1.24 20.09
CA GLY A 191 -9.97 1.89 19.03
C GLY A 191 -9.42 1.61 17.64
N LEU A 192 -8.10 1.54 17.47
CA LEU A 192 -7.48 1.15 16.19
C LEU A 192 -7.77 -0.30 15.87
N GLN A 193 -7.56 -1.21 16.82
CA GLN A 193 -7.75 -2.64 16.60
C GLN A 193 -9.16 -2.97 16.08
N SER A 194 -10.20 -2.33 16.64
CA SER A 194 -11.58 -2.57 16.22
C SER A 194 -11.92 -2.01 14.83
N ARG A 195 -11.18 -1.01 14.35
CA ARG A 195 -11.43 -0.33 13.06
C ARG A 195 -10.58 -0.85 11.91
N PHE A 196 -9.53 -1.62 12.22
CA PHE A 196 -8.65 -2.28 11.25
C PHE A 196 -8.76 -3.81 11.38
N PRO A 197 -9.91 -4.40 11.02
CA PRO A 197 -10.15 -5.83 11.22
C PRO A 197 -9.36 -6.73 10.26
N PHE A 198 -8.80 -6.17 9.19
CA PHE A 198 -8.13 -6.92 8.13
C PHE A 198 -6.65 -6.62 8.10
N THR A 199 -5.84 -7.66 8.28
CA THR A 199 -4.38 -7.57 8.17
C THR A 199 -3.90 -8.46 7.03
N PHE A 200 -3.16 -7.88 6.08
CA PHE A 200 -2.55 -8.57 4.96
C PHE A 200 -1.04 -8.56 5.11
N HIS A 201 -0.45 -9.74 5.10
CA HIS A 201 0.99 -9.90 5.22
C HIS A 201 1.63 -10.08 3.85
N PHE A 202 2.64 -9.26 3.59
CA PHE A 202 3.46 -9.28 2.38
C PHE A 202 4.74 -10.02 2.69
N GLU A 203 4.84 -11.25 2.21
CA GLU A 203 6.04 -12.08 2.35
C GLU A 203 7.20 -11.52 1.54
N ASP A 204 8.43 -11.83 1.97
CA ASP A 204 9.60 -11.52 1.17
C ASP A 204 9.63 -12.38 -0.09
N TYR A 205 10.06 -11.81 -1.19
CA TYR A 205 10.25 -12.56 -2.43
C TYR A 205 11.40 -13.54 -2.32
N SER A 206 11.27 -14.69 -2.97
CA SER A 206 12.37 -15.61 -3.20
C SER A 206 13.40 -15.01 -4.18
N PRO A 207 14.65 -15.52 -4.21
CA PRO A 207 15.64 -15.08 -5.20
C PRO A 207 15.17 -15.23 -6.65
N GLU A 208 14.41 -16.27 -6.93
CA GLU A 208 13.87 -16.56 -8.25
C GLU A 208 12.77 -15.55 -8.63
N GLU A 209 11.88 -15.21 -7.71
CA GLU A 209 10.85 -14.17 -7.90
C GLU A 209 11.48 -12.78 -8.07
N LEU A 210 12.55 -12.47 -7.31
CA LEU A 210 13.27 -11.20 -7.48
C LEU A 210 13.94 -11.10 -8.85
N LEU A 211 14.48 -12.20 -9.37
CA LEU A 211 15.03 -12.24 -10.73
C LEU A 211 13.94 -12.01 -11.77
N GLU A 212 12.78 -12.63 -11.61
CA GLU A 212 11.64 -12.44 -12.51
C GLU A 212 11.13 -10.99 -12.50
N ILE A 213 11.07 -10.36 -11.33
CA ILE A 213 10.74 -8.93 -11.19
C ILE A 213 11.78 -8.06 -11.91
N ALA A 214 13.07 -8.39 -11.77
CA ALA A 214 14.14 -7.68 -12.45
C ALA A 214 14.04 -7.82 -13.98
N ASP A 215 13.80 -9.03 -14.50
CA ASP A 215 13.59 -9.30 -15.92
C ASP A 215 12.44 -8.46 -16.49
N LEU A 216 11.29 -8.42 -15.80
CA LEU A 216 10.15 -7.61 -16.21
C LEU A 216 10.46 -6.10 -16.18
N THR A 217 11.23 -5.65 -15.21
CA THR A 217 11.62 -4.24 -15.10
C THR A 217 12.55 -3.85 -16.24
N ILE A 218 13.56 -4.68 -16.53
CA ILE A 218 14.52 -4.50 -17.63
C ILE A 218 13.77 -4.42 -18.98
N GLN A 219 12.81 -5.33 -19.21
CA GLN A 219 12.00 -5.34 -20.43
C GLN A 219 11.11 -4.10 -20.57
N ARG A 220 10.52 -3.61 -19.47
CA ARG A 220 9.70 -2.40 -19.47
C ARG A 220 10.50 -1.15 -19.82
N GLU A 221 11.75 -1.11 -19.40
CA GLU A 221 12.70 -0.03 -19.74
C GLU A 221 13.27 -0.17 -21.16
N GLY A 222 12.89 -1.22 -21.91
CA GLY A 222 13.31 -1.44 -23.28
C GLY A 222 14.71 -2.06 -23.42
N TYR A 223 15.20 -2.72 -22.37
CA TYR A 223 16.49 -3.41 -22.40
C TYR A 223 16.30 -4.91 -22.50
N GLU A 224 17.33 -5.58 -22.98
CA GLU A 224 17.47 -7.04 -22.97
C GLU A 224 18.67 -7.42 -22.10
N ILE A 225 18.53 -8.48 -21.32
CA ILE A 225 19.60 -9.03 -20.50
C ILE A 225 20.14 -10.32 -21.14
N THR A 226 21.47 -10.45 -21.22
CA THR A 226 22.09 -11.69 -21.71
C THR A 226 21.99 -12.79 -20.64
N ASP A 227 22.00 -14.07 -21.06
CA ASP A 227 21.95 -15.21 -20.14
C ASP A 227 23.06 -15.17 -19.11
N SER A 228 24.28 -14.80 -19.51
CA SER A 228 25.42 -14.65 -18.59
C SER A 228 25.18 -13.57 -17.54
N ALA A 229 24.66 -12.40 -17.94
CA ALA A 229 24.36 -11.31 -17.01
C ALA A 229 23.19 -11.69 -16.08
N ARG A 230 22.17 -12.40 -16.61
CA ARG A 230 21.03 -12.91 -15.83
C ARG A 230 21.49 -13.91 -14.75
N GLN A 231 22.41 -14.81 -15.08
CA GLN A 231 22.96 -15.76 -14.12
C GLN A 231 23.78 -15.05 -13.03
N THR A 232 24.61 -14.08 -13.40
CA THR A 232 25.37 -13.27 -12.45
C THR A 232 24.43 -12.49 -11.51
N LEU A 233 23.34 -11.90 -12.04
CA LEU A 233 22.34 -11.21 -11.26
C LEU A 233 21.68 -12.13 -10.23
N LEU A 234 21.32 -13.36 -10.64
CA LEU A 234 20.74 -14.35 -9.72
C LEU A 234 21.70 -14.73 -8.59
N GLU A 235 22.99 -14.87 -8.88
CA GLU A 235 24.00 -15.15 -7.84
C GLU A 235 24.13 -13.99 -6.84
N LEU A 236 24.11 -12.74 -7.32
CA LEU A 236 24.10 -11.56 -6.46
C LEU A 236 22.86 -11.51 -5.58
N ILE A 237 21.68 -11.70 -6.18
CA ILE A 237 20.41 -11.75 -5.43
C ILE A 237 20.44 -12.83 -4.36
N LYS A 238 20.92 -14.05 -4.70
CA LYS A 238 21.05 -15.16 -3.73
C LYS A 238 22.03 -14.85 -2.59
N LYS A 239 23.11 -14.11 -2.86
CA LYS A 239 24.06 -13.67 -1.84
C LYS A 239 23.41 -12.67 -0.90
N ASP A 240 22.74 -11.66 -1.43
CA ASP A 240 22.05 -10.64 -0.60
C ASP A 240 20.89 -11.25 0.18
N HIS A 241 20.10 -12.13 -0.44
CA HIS A 241 19.01 -12.83 0.22
C HIS A 241 19.49 -13.71 1.40
N ARG A 242 20.67 -14.32 1.34
CA ARG A 242 21.26 -15.07 2.47
C ARG A 242 21.68 -14.17 3.62
N ASN A 243 22.11 -12.95 3.30
CA ASN A 243 22.57 -11.95 4.27
C ASN A 243 21.46 -10.99 4.71
N ARG A 244 20.19 -11.27 4.34
CA ARG A 244 19.06 -10.40 4.65
C ARG A 244 18.90 -10.22 6.16
N ASP A 245 18.68 -9.00 6.52
CA ASP A 245 18.23 -8.60 7.85
C ASP A 245 16.76 -8.09 7.76
N ARG A 246 16.27 -7.51 8.85
CA ARG A 246 14.93 -6.91 8.87
C ARG A 246 14.76 -5.69 7.94
N HIS A 247 15.84 -5.19 7.36
CA HIS A 247 15.85 -4.07 6.40
C HIS A 247 16.05 -4.54 4.96
N PHE A 248 15.94 -5.85 4.71
CA PHE A 248 16.06 -6.39 3.37
C PHE A 248 15.06 -5.72 2.43
N GLY A 249 15.56 -5.13 1.34
CA GLY A 249 14.81 -4.24 0.47
C GLY A 249 13.93 -4.93 -0.58
N ASN A 250 13.97 -6.28 -0.68
CA ASN A 250 13.25 -7.05 -1.69
C ASN A 250 13.44 -6.46 -3.11
N ALA A 251 12.33 -6.14 -3.82
CA ALA A 251 12.35 -5.58 -5.17
C ALA A 251 12.63 -4.05 -5.20
N ARG A 252 13.05 -3.44 -4.10
CA ARG A 252 13.38 -2.00 -4.04
C ARG A 252 14.77 -1.73 -4.60
#